data_a9b948c4cccfbd408a93175b2d30cd25
#
_entry.id   a9b948c4cccfbd408a93175b2d30cd25
#
_cell.length_a   1.000
_cell.length_b   1.000
_cell.length_c   1.000
_cell.angle_alpha   90.00
_cell.angle_beta   90.00
_cell.angle_gamma   90.00
#
_symmetry.space_group_name_H-M   'P 1'
#
loop_
_entity.id
_entity.type
_entity.pdbx_description
1 polymer ?
#
loop_
_entity_poly.entity_id
_entity_poly.type
_entity_poly.pdbx_seq_one_letter_code
_entity_poly.pdbx_strand_id
1 'polypeptide(L)'
;MTSFFSDYQPQKTVQPTCYEEVQETIKKANRDRTPLVPVSSGTNLQDTHLPSVKDAIAVDLSRMNKITYLDARNRDAVIEPGVTFAQLEAPCKAEGLRTLTAIEVPKEASVLGTYLEMMPLYGWPKYHPWEMLTMKGVRADGEVFATGQMAMSQDRPDKYSWGVSLAQVARLYCQAQGTLGIITNAAVTLKTIAPENQVFFFSCNNISRATKVLKAFIATEEPHEIFAVNKTYCSELLGQGDTKNLPPWTVVIVTRGFEKAEIAYKKKDLTALAKQLKGELATRLGSVKNAGAKILSEISNPTGFSLHSEDGSGWAPVVTIATDSQIQKAAGLFPKDSGSLIMPLQAGGCFYYQPDLRYSLGEEKKVRKTYLTICEKLLKAGVTFPRPSALNAKQVVAHNPSYFKLLRSIKKGVDPNNIMNPKKLGL
;
A
#
# COMPACT_ATOMS: atom_id res chain seq x y z
N MET A 1 -20.77 8.61 8.34
CA MET A 1 -19.73 8.57 9.40
C MET A 1 -18.66 9.61 9.10
N THR A 2 -18.20 10.35 10.10
CA THR A 2 -17.06 11.25 9.94
C THR A 2 -15.77 10.41 9.87
N SER A 3 -14.94 10.65 8.86
CA SER A 3 -13.64 9.97 8.74
C SER A 3 -12.74 10.32 9.91
N PHE A 4 -11.88 9.38 10.33
CA PHE A 4 -10.83 9.68 11.31
C PHE A 4 -9.76 10.65 10.76
N PHE A 5 -9.49 10.62 9.46
CA PHE A 5 -8.39 11.37 8.84
C PHE A 5 -8.83 12.64 8.09
N SER A 6 -10.11 12.86 7.83
CA SER A 6 -10.61 14.07 7.17
C SER A 6 -11.90 14.58 7.80
N ASP A 7 -12.02 15.90 7.85
CA ASP A 7 -13.23 16.60 8.32
C ASP A 7 -14.14 17.01 7.15
N TYR A 8 -13.74 16.72 5.90
CA TYR A 8 -14.44 17.14 4.70
C TYR A 8 -14.96 15.95 3.91
N GLN A 9 -16.12 16.14 3.30
CA GLN A 9 -16.72 15.24 2.32
C GLN A 9 -16.81 15.95 0.97
N PRO A 10 -16.81 15.22 -0.14
CA PRO A 10 -17.07 15.83 -1.45
C PRO A 10 -18.45 16.45 -1.49
N GLN A 11 -18.56 17.66 -2.06
CA GLN A 11 -19.84 18.33 -2.31
C GLN A 11 -20.63 17.60 -3.40
N LYS A 12 -19.93 17.07 -4.40
CA LYS A 12 -20.49 16.39 -5.56
C LYS A 12 -19.53 15.30 -6.04
N THR A 13 -20.07 14.27 -6.65
CA THR A 13 -19.31 13.23 -7.34
C THR A 13 -19.64 13.23 -8.83
N VAL A 14 -18.61 13.17 -9.67
CA VAL A 14 -18.70 12.92 -11.12
C VAL A 14 -18.05 11.59 -11.43
N GLN A 15 -18.60 10.82 -12.36
CA GLN A 15 -18.16 9.47 -12.69
C GLN A 15 -17.84 9.35 -14.18
N PRO A 16 -16.66 9.82 -14.63
CA PRO A 16 -16.23 9.70 -15.99
C PRO A 16 -16.06 8.21 -16.40
N THR A 17 -16.31 7.93 -17.68
CA THR A 17 -16.20 6.60 -18.29
C THR A 17 -15.02 6.48 -19.25
N CYS A 18 -14.40 7.60 -19.61
CA CYS A 18 -13.24 7.68 -20.49
C CYS A 18 -12.35 8.87 -20.11
N TYR A 19 -11.16 8.93 -20.70
CA TYR A 19 -10.21 9.99 -20.37
C TYR A 19 -10.64 11.36 -20.90
N GLU A 20 -11.42 11.43 -21.98
CA GLU A 20 -11.98 12.65 -22.53
C GLU A 20 -12.91 13.33 -21.52
N GLU A 21 -13.78 12.58 -20.85
CA GLU A 21 -14.66 13.10 -19.80
C GLU A 21 -13.85 13.59 -18.57
N VAL A 22 -12.73 12.94 -18.27
CA VAL A 22 -11.78 13.43 -17.23
C VAL A 22 -11.18 14.77 -17.67
N GLN A 23 -10.74 14.89 -18.93
CA GLN A 23 -10.21 16.16 -19.47
C GLN A 23 -11.24 17.29 -19.37
N GLU A 24 -12.47 17.06 -19.81
CA GLU A 24 -13.55 18.04 -19.74
C GLU A 24 -13.84 18.47 -18.30
N THR A 25 -13.89 17.49 -17.39
CA THR A 25 -14.09 17.75 -15.94
C THR A 25 -12.97 18.65 -15.40
N ILE A 26 -11.71 18.34 -15.71
CA ILE A 26 -10.55 19.12 -15.27
C ILE A 26 -10.57 20.51 -15.89
N LYS A 27 -10.79 20.64 -17.21
CA LYS A 27 -10.86 21.94 -17.91
C LYS A 27 -11.96 22.85 -17.32
N LYS A 28 -13.12 22.26 -17.01
CA LYS A 28 -14.20 22.98 -16.33
C LYS A 28 -13.79 23.43 -14.94
N ALA A 29 -13.29 22.51 -14.13
CA ALA A 29 -12.85 22.80 -12.76
C ALA A 29 -11.75 23.87 -12.73
N ASN A 30 -10.84 23.87 -13.70
CA ASN A 30 -9.77 24.84 -13.84
C ASN A 30 -10.30 26.25 -14.14
N ARG A 31 -11.30 26.37 -15.03
CA ARG A 31 -11.99 27.66 -15.28
C ARG A 31 -12.73 28.16 -14.05
N ASP A 32 -13.47 27.26 -13.39
CA ASP A 32 -14.34 27.60 -12.27
C ASP A 32 -13.56 27.66 -10.94
N ARG A 33 -12.26 27.32 -10.94
CA ARG A 33 -11.38 27.18 -9.76
C ARG A 33 -11.96 26.25 -8.69
N THR A 34 -12.59 25.18 -9.12
CA THR A 34 -13.23 24.19 -8.25
C THR A 34 -12.24 23.08 -7.87
N PRO A 35 -12.06 22.77 -6.59
CA PRO A 35 -11.19 21.70 -6.15
C PRO A 35 -11.68 20.33 -6.63
N LEU A 36 -10.77 19.49 -7.12
CA LEU A 36 -11.02 18.10 -7.52
C LEU A 36 -10.28 17.13 -6.63
N VAL A 37 -10.90 15.99 -6.34
CA VAL A 37 -10.30 14.87 -5.63
C VAL A 37 -10.48 13.60 -6.46
N PRO A 38 -9.43 13.00 -7.02
CA PRO A 38 -9.56 11.73 -7.73
C PRO A 38 -9.80 10.58 -6.73
N VAL A 39 -10.74 9.73 -7.10
CA VAL A 39 -11.13 8.53 -6.34
C VAL A 39 -11.17 7.36 -7.30
N SER A 40 -10.56 6.21 -6.94
CA SER A 40 -10.69 4.98 -7.74
C SER A 40 -11.67 4.01 -7.12
N SER A 41 -11.31 3.31 -6.05
CA SER A 41 -12.21 2.40 -5.32
C SER A 41 -12.75 2.97 -4.01
N GLY A 42 -12.27 4.14 -3.58
CA GLY A 42 -12.62 4.70 -2.27
C GLY A 42 -12.07 3.91 -1.08
N THR A 43 -11.30 2.86 -1.32
CA THR A 43 -10.73 2.00 -0.27
C THR A 43 -9.27 2.37 -0.03
N ASN A 44 -8.98 2.84 1.19
CA ASN A 44 -7.65 3.35 1.51
C ASN A 44 -7.47 3.39 3.04
N LEU A 45 -6.28 3.05 3.52
CA LEU A 45 -5.97 2.96 4.96
C LEU A 45 -6.04 4.29 5.73
N GLN A 46 -5.96 5.43 5.05
CA GLN A 46 -5.86 6.76 5.68
C GLN A 46 -6.82 7.78 5.04
N ASP A 47 -7.90 7.31 4.42
CA ASP A 47 -8.93 8.13 3.79
C ASP A 47 -8.37 9.20 2.83
N THR A 48 -7.30 8.87 2.10
CA THR A 48 -6.66 9.81 1.16
C THR A 48 -7.58 10.17 -0.01
N HIS A 49 -8.63 9.37 -0.25
CA HIS A 49 -9.70 9.61 -1.22
C HIS A 49 -10.66 10.75 -0.81
N LEU A 50 -10.63 11.18 0.45
CA LEU A 50 -11.47 12.29 0.93
C LEU A 50 -10.76 13.64 0.74
N PRO A 51 -11.51 14.73 0.48
CA PRO A 51 -10.92 16.05 0.29
C PRO A 51 -10.28 16.61 1.58
N SER A 52 -9.38 17.58 1.41
CA SER A 52 -8.81 18.37 2.51
C SER A 52 -9.33 19.81 2.54
N VAL A 53 -10.30 20.12 1.68
CA VAL A 53 -10.96 21.44 1.57
C VAL A 53 -12.46 21.27 1.37
N LYS A 54 -13.22 22.34 1.64
CA LYS A 54 -14.66 22.41 1.32
C LYS A 54 -14.89 22.50 -0.20
N ASP A 55 -16.11 22.21 -0.59
CA ASP A 55 -16.62 22.41 -1.96
C ASP A 55 -15.86 21.64 -3.05
N ALA A 56 -15.13 20.60 -2.67
CA ALA A 56 -14.43 19.75 -3.59
C ALA A 56 -15.36 18.77 -4.31
N ILE A 57 -15.09 18.54 -5.59
CA ILE A 57 -15.77 17.51 -6.40
C ILE A 57 -14.94 16.25 -6.42
N ALA A 58 -15.53 15.11 -6.06
CA ALA A 58 -14.91 13.81 -6.27
C ALA A 58 -15.00 13.42 -7.75
N VAL A 59 -13.87 13.04 -8.33
CA VAL A 59 -13.80 12.43 -9.66
C VAL A 59 -13.65 10.94 -9.44
N ASP A 60 -14.77 10.24 -9.43
CA ASP A 60 -14.85 8.81 -9.18
C ASP A 60 -14.59 8.03 -10.48
N LEU A 61 -13.43 7.41 -10.55
CA LEU A 61 -12.90 6.70 -11.71
C LEU A 61 -13.33 5.21 -11.73
N SER A 62 -14.21 4.79 -10.86
CA SER A 62 -14.64 3.38 -10.73
C SER A 62 -15.28 2.82 -12.01
N ARG A 63 -15.89 3.70 -12.83
CA ARG A 63 -16.47 3.32 -14.14
C ARG A 63 -15.44 3.17 -15.26
N MET A 64 -14.22 3.65 -15.08
CA MET A 64 -13.08 3.41 -15.96
C MET A 64 -12.41 2.10 -15.51
N ASN A 65 -12.98 0.96 -15.87
CA ASN A 65 -12.63 -0.36 -15.32
C ASN A 65 -12.28 -1.41 -16.38
N LYS A 66 -11.74 -0.97 -17.52
CA LYS A 66 -11.32 -1.85 -18.62
C LYS A 66 -9.91 -2.37 -18.38
N ILE A 67 -9.72 -3.68 -18.57
CA ILE A 67 -8.42 -4.29 -18.81
C ILE A 67 -8.19 -4.18 -20.32
N THR A 68 -7.40 -3.18 -20.72
CA THR A 68 -7.22 -2.83 -22.13
C THR A 68 -6.33 -3.86 -22.85
N TYR A 69 -5.36 -4.42 -22.15
CA TYR A 69 -4.40 -5.37 -22.66
C TYR A 69 -3.84 -6.24 -21.54
N LEU A 70 -3.61 -7.52 -21.82
CA LEU A 70 -2.91 -8.44 -20.94
C LEU A 70 -1.90 -9.20 -21.77
N ASP A 71 -0.64 -9.14 -21.38
CA ASP A 71 0.48 -9.80 -22.05
C ASP A 71 1.12 -10.85 -21.15
N ALA A 72 0.77 -12.10 -21.41
CA ALA A 72 1.32 -13.23 -20.67
C ALA A 72 2.83 -13.42 -20.92
N ARG A 73 3.32 -13.07 -22.11
CA ARG A 73 4.72 -13.20 -22.50
C ARG A 73 5.60 -12.19 -21.78
N ASN A 74 5.18 -10.92 -21.74
CA ASN A 74 5.89 -9.84 -21.06
C ASN A 74 5.50 -9.73 -19.58
N ARG A 75 4.44 -10.41 -19.17
CA ARG A 75 3.91 -10.41 -17.79
C ARG A 75 3.52 -9.02 -17.33
N ASP A 76 2.71 -8.37 -18.15
CA ASP A 76 2.13 -7.06 -17.82
C ASP A 76 0.66 -6.99 -18.23
N ALA A 77 -0.03 -5.99 -17.70
CA ALA A 77 -1.38 -5.64 -18.10
C ALA A 77 -1.54 -4.13 -18.15
N VAL A 78 -2.28 -3.64 -19.15
CA VAL A 78 -2.70 -2.24 -19.23
C VAL A 78 -4.11 -2.13 -18.68
N ILE A 79 -4.27 -1.36 -17.63
CA ILE A 79 -5.52 -1.25 -16.89
C ILE A 79 -5.94 0.20 -16.66
N GLU A 80 -7.24 0.42 -16.54
CA GLU A 80 -7.86 1.66 -16.11
C GLU A 80 -7.95 1.73 -14.57
N PRO A 81 -8.13 2.91 -13.94
CA PRO A 81 -8.06 3.09 -12.50
C PRO A 81 -9.19 2.41 -11.71
N GLY A 82 -10.31 2.08 -12.34
CA GLY A 82 -11.41 1.36 -11.71
C GLY A 82 -11.25 -0.17 -11.69
N VAL A 83 -10.20 -0.72 -12.36
CA VAL A 83 -9.95 -2.16 -12.35
C VAL A 83 -9.55 -2.62 -10.94
N THR A 84 -10.29 -3.57 -10.39
CA THR A 84 -10.04 -4.14 -9.05
C THR A 84 -9.15 -5.38 -9.12
N PHE A 85 -8.54 -5.75 -7.98
CA PHE A 85 -7.80 -7.01 -7.87
C PHE A 85 -8.69 -8.20 -8.24
N ALA A 86 -9.95 -8.21 -7.79
CA ALA A 86 -10.91 -9.27 -8.12
C ALA A 86 -11.17 -9.40 -9.61
N GLN A 87 -11.28 -8.27 -10.33
CA GLN A 87 -11.49 -8.27 -11.79
C GLN A 87 -10.27 -8.75 -12.57
N LEU A 88 -9.05 -8.41 -12.08
CA LEU A 88 -7.81 -8.77 -12.78
C LEU A 88 -7.34 -10.19 -12.46
N GLU A 89 -7.79 -10.78 -11.35
CA GLU A 89 -7.36 -12.10 -10.89
C GLU A 89 -7.66 -13.22 -11.92
N ALA A 90 -8.91 -13.33 -12.38
CA ALA A 90 -9.32 -14.41 -13.25
C ALA A 90 -8.58 -14.42 -14.60
N PRO A 91 -8.48 -13.32 -15.36
CA PRO A 91 -7.71 -13.29 -16.60
C PRO A 91 -6.20 -13.53 -16.36
N CYS A 92 -5.62 -13.01 -15.29
CA CYS A 92 -4.22 -13.30 -14.97
C CYS A 92 -4.00 -14.78 -14.68
N LYS A 93 -4.87 -15.39 -13.88
CA LYS A 93 -4.77 -16.81 -13.52
C LYS A 93 -4.91 -17.74 -14.71
N ALA A 94 -5.76 -17.41 -15.68
CA ALA A 94 -5.89 -18.16 -16.94
C ALA A 94 -4.56 -18.24 -17.72
N GLU A 95 -3.72 -17.21 -17.60
CA GLU A 95 -2.39 -17.12 -18.21
C GLU A 95 -1.24 -17.56 -17.27
N GLY A 96 -1.56 -18.19 -16.13
CA GLY A 96 -0.56 -18.61 -15.15
C GLY A 96 0.12 -17.44 -14.41
N LEU A 97 -0.54 -16.29 -14.36
CA LEU A 97 -0.05 -15.05 -13.77
C LEU A 97 -0.86 -14.63 -12.55
N ARG A 98 -0.29 -13.75 -11.74
CA ARG A 98 -0.94 -13.11 -10.59
C ARG A 98 -0.49 -11.67 -10.43
N THR A 99 -1.31 -10.86 -9.80
CA THR A 99 -0.93 -9.56 -9.26
C THR A 99 -0.20 -9.72 -7.92
N LEU A 100 0.52 -8.68 -7.49
CA LEU A 100 0.93 -8.54 -6.09
C LEU A 100 -0.15 -7.76 -5.35
N THR A 101 -0.71 -8.40 -4.34
CA THR A 101 -1.76 -7.82 -3.50
C THR A 101 -1.15 -7.07 -2.32
N ALA A 102 -1.88 -6.10 -1.80
CA ALA A 102 -1.44 -5.31 -0.65
C ALA A 102 -2.04 -5.83 0.65
N ILE A 103 -1.30 -5.62 1.72
CA ILE A 103 -1.76 -5.92 3.08
C ILE A 103 -2.91 -4.99 3.43
N GLU A 104 -3.99 -5.55 4.02
CA GLU A 104 -5.18 -4.81 4.48
C GLU A 104 -5.97 -4.09 3.37
N VAL A 105 -5.70 -4.39 2.11
CA VAL A 105 -6.43 -3.83 0.97
C VAL A 105 -7.32 -4.90 0.38
N PRO A 106 -8.65 -4.77 0.44
CA PRO A 106 -9.56 -5.80 -0.05
C PRO A 106 -9.45 -5.99 -1.55
N LYS A 107 -9.83 -7.17 -2.03
CA LYS A 107 -9.78 -7.51 -3.47
C LYS A 107 -10.66 -6.62 -4.35
N GLU A 108 -11.64 -5.95 -3.78
CA GLU A 108 -12.50 -4.97 -4.43
C GLU A 108 -11.80 -3.61 -4.64
N ALA A 109 -10.63 -3.42 -4.05
CA ALA A 109 -9.86 -2.19 -4.25
C ALA A 109 -9.23 -2.14 -5.64
N SER A 110 -9.03 -0.91 -6.11
CA SER A 110 -8.33 -0.61 -7.35
C SER A 110 -6.88 -1.07 -7.31
N VAL A 111 -6.45 -1.83 -8.32
CA VAL A 111 -5.05 -2.20 -8.50
C VAL A 111 -4.18 -0.96 -8.72
N LEU A 112 -4.59 -0.10 -9.66
CA LEU A 112 -3.86 1.12 -9.98
C LEU A 112 -3.80 2.09 -8.80
N GLY A 113 -4.92 2.31 -8.11
CA GLY A 113 -4.96 3.14 -6.90
C GLY A 113 -4.02 2.63 -5.80
N THR A 114 -4.00 1.31 -5.57
CA THR A 114 -3.12 0.65 -4.60
C THR A 114 -1.63 0.84 -4.94
N TYR A 115 -1.28 0.69 -6.22
CA TYR A 115 0.11 0.82 -6.67
C TYR A 115 0.57 2.28 -6.72
N LEU A 116 -0.29 3.22 -7.12
CA LEU A 116 0.00 4.67 -7.07
C LEU A 116 0.23 5.15 -5.64
N GLU A 117 -0.56 4.69 -4.69
CA GLU A 117 -0.40 5.02 -3.28
C GLU A 117 0.76 4.26 -2.61
N MET A 118 1.43 3.38 -3.35
CA MET A 118 2.50 2.52 -2.84
C MET A 118 2.09 1.83 -1.53
N MET A 119 0.91 1.18 -1.55
CA MET A 119 0.46 0.37 -0.42
C MET A 119 1.41 -0.82 -0.22
N PRO A 120 1.61 -1.29 1.03
CA PRO A 120 2.57 -2.36 1.30
C PRO A 120 2.14 -3.67 0.66
N LEU A 121 2.76 -4.05 -0.45
CA LEU A 121 2.48 -5.30 -1.15
C LEU A 121 3.16 -6.47 -0.44
N TYR A 122 2.48 -7.58 -0.30
CA TYR A 122 3.03 -8.79 0.34
C TYR A 122 4.36 -9.26 -0.27
N GLY A 123 4.52 -9.09 -1.58
CA GLY A 123 5.71 -9.50 -2.31
C GLY A 123 6.86 -8.48 -2.33
N TRP A 124 6.72 -7.29 -1.71
CA TRP A 124 7.78 -6.26 -1.74
C TRP A 124 9.14 -6.70 -1.19
N PRO A 125 9.23 -7.54 -0.16
CA PRO A 125 10.54 -8.01 0.29
C PRO A 125 11.35 -8.73 -0.79
N LYS A 126 10.69 -9.47 -1.69
CA LYS A 126 11.31 -10.19 -2.81
C LYS A 126 11.42 -9.31 -4.06
N TYR A 127 10.38 -8.53 -4.34
CA TYR A 127 10.27 -7.71 -5.53
C TYR A 127 10.45 -6.23 -5.17
N HIS A 128 10.97 -5.46 -6.10
CA HIS A 128 11.09 -4.02 -5.91
C HIS A 128 9.69 -3.38 -5.77
N PRO A 129 9.49 -2.36 -4.90
CA PRO A 129 8.17 -1.73 -4.67
C PRO A 129 7.71 -0.84 -5.85
N TRP A 130 7.98 -1.24 -7.07
CA TRP A 130 7.65 -0.51 -8.28
C TRP A 130 6.93 -1.43 -9.26
N GLU A 131 5.61 -1.53 -9.10
CA GLU A 131 4.80 -2.44 -9.90
C GLU A 131 4.15 -1.76 -11.13
N MET A 132 4.31 -0.44 -11.27
CA MET A 132 3.88 0.27 -12.47
C MET A 132 5.05 0.47 -13.43
N LEU A 133 4.83 0.10 -14.69
CA LEU A 133 5.82 0.27 -15.76
C LEU A 133 5.71 1.66 -16.38
N THR A 134 4.51 2.04 -16.77
CA THR A 134 4.23 3.28 -17.48
C THR A 134 2.79 3.72 -17.22
N MET A 135 2.49 4.99 -17.40
CA MET A 135 1.16 5.54 -17.14
C MET A 135 0.78 6.65 -18.13
N LYS A 136 -0.52 6.82 -18.30
CA LYS A 136 -1.17 7.93 -19.00
C LYS A 136 -2.10 8.65 -18.05
N GLY A 137 -2.19 9.96 -18.14
CA GLY A 137 -3.05 10.76 -17.28
C GLY A 137 -3.36 12.13 -17.84
N VAL A 138 -4.10 12.91 -17.07
CA VAL A 138 -4.50 14.27 -17.41
C VAL A 138 -4.00 15.23 -16.33
N ARG A 139 -3.29 16.28 -16.72
CA ARG A 139 -2.79 17.35 -15.84
C ARG A 139 -3.91 18.32 -15.47
N ALA A 140 -3.62 19.21 -14.53
CA ALA A 140 -4.57 20.22 -14.07
C ALA A 140 -5.00 21.25 -15.15
N ASP A 141 -4.23 21.41 -16.22
CA ASP A 141 -4.58 22.23 -17.38
C ASP A 141 -5.47 21.48 -18.40
N GLY A 142 -5.75 20.20 -18.16
CA GLY A 142 -6.51 19.34 -19.04
C GLY A 142 -5.69 18.71 -20.19
N GLU A 143 -4.36 18.91 -20.20
CA GLU A 143 -3.50 18.26 -21.18
C GLU A 143 -3.20 16.80 -20.80
N VAL A 144 -3.23 15.93 -21.80
CA VAL A 144 -2.87 14.51 -21.63
C VAL A 144 -1.35 14.39 -21.57
N PHE A 145 -0.88 13.55 -20.68
CA PHE A 145 0.52 13.14 -20.63
C PHE A 145 0.64 11.62 -20.58
N ALA A 146 1.79 11.11 -20.98
CA ALA A 146 2.15 9.72 -20.80
C ALA A 146 3.64 9.62 -20.40
N THR A 147 4.02 8.48 -19.82
CA THR A 147 5.39 8.23 -19.35
C THR A 147 5.93 6.93 -19.96
N GLY A 148 7.24 6.72 -19.87
CA GLY A 148 7.88 5.51 -20.35
C GLY A 148 7.56 5.20 -21.82
N GLN A 149 7.38 3.94 -22.13
CA GLN A 149 7.05 3.53 -23.51
C GLN A 149 5.63 3.93 -23.95
N MET A 150 4.70 4.15 -23.02
CA MET A 150 3.38 4.66 -23.38
C MET A 150 3.46 6.04 -24.05
N ALA A 151 4.45 6.88 -23.68
CA ALA A 151 4.72 8.15 -24.34
C ALA A 151 5.33 7.99 -25.74
N MET A 152 6.10 6.92 -25.96
CA MET A 152 6.84 6.68 -27.20
C MET A 152 6.02 5.88 -28.23
N SER A 153 5.15 5.00 -27.75
CA SER A 153 4.51 3.98 -28.60
C SER A 153 3.06 4.32 -28.99
N GLN A 154 2.54 5.46 -28.58
CA GLN A 154 1.23 6.01 -28.98
C GLN A 154 0.15 4.91 -29.18
N ASP A 155 -0.66 4.64 -28.20
CA ASP A 155 -1.77 3.68 -28.24
C ASP A 155 -1.44 2.24 -28.70
N ARG A 156 -0.17 1.86 -28.59
CA ARG A 156 0.34 0.51 -28.85
C ARG A 156 0.56 -0.25 -27.54
N PRO A 157 -0.49 -0.78 -26.87
CA PRO A 157 -0.35 -1.42 -25.54
C PRO A 157 0.59 -2.62 -25.53
N ASP A 158 0.76 -3.30 -26.68
CA ASP A 158 1.72 -4.38 -26.88
C ASP A 158 3.19 -3.95 -26.76
N LYS A 159 3.46 -2.66 -26.59
CA LYS A 159 4.80 -2.07 -26.44
C LYS A 159 5.07 -1.45 -25.05
N TYR A 160 4.16 -1.60 -24.10
CA TYR A 160 4.25 -0.89 -22.83
C TYR A 160 5.02 -1.62 -21.70
N SER A 161 5.70 -2.71 -22.04
CA SER A 161 6.43 -3.58 -21.09
C SER A 161 7.63 -2.94 -20.41
N TRP A 162 8.05 -1.72 -20.81
CA TRP A 162 9.17 -1.00 -20.23
C TRP A 162 8.77 0.40 -19.77
N GLY A 163 8.94 0.67 -18.47
CA GLY A 163 8.49 1.90 -17.83
C GLY A 163 9.51 3.03 -17.80
N VAL A 164 10.80 2.69 -17.93
CA VAL A 164 11.89 3.66 -17.82
C VAL A 164 12.12 4.35 -19.17
N SER A 165 12.17 5.68 -19.14
CA SER A 165 12.57 6.51 -20.27
C SER A 165 13.61 7.56 -19.81
N LEU A 166 13.78 8.67 -20.53
CA LEU A 166 14.81 9.68 -20.25
C LEU A 166 14.80 10.20 -18.81
N ALA A 167 13.61 10.52 -18.27
CA ALA A 167 13.42 10.91 -16.87
C ALA A 167 12.28 10.11 -16.28
N GLN A 168 12.42 9.65 -15.03
CA GLN A 168 11.40 8.84 -14.37
C GLN A 168 10.25 9.73 -13.80
N VAL A 169 9.60 10.49 -14.67
CA VAL A 169 8.51 11.40 -14.31
C VAL A 169 7.35 10.66 -13.66
N ALA A 170 7.12 9.40 -14.01
CA ALA A 170 6.10 8.56 -13.39
C ALA A 170 6.18 8.52 -11.85
N ARG A 171 7.39 8.57 -11.29
CA ARG A 171 7.59 8.57 -9.83
C ARG A 171 7.05 9.80 -9.12
N LEU A 172 6.87 10.93 -9.81
CA LEU A 172 6.27 12.13 -9.23
C LEU A 172 4.78 11.93 -8.91
N TYR A 173 4.11 11.04 -9.65
CA TYR A 173 2.69 10.75 -9.44
C TYR A 173 2.45 9.69 -8.37
N CYS A 174 3.47 8.90 -8.02
CA CYS A 174 3.36 7.91 -6.94
C CYS A 174 3.39 8.59 -5.59
N GLN A 175 2.48 8.20 -4.71
CA GLN A 175 2.22 8.82 -3.40
C GLN A 175 1.84 10.32 -3.49
N ALA A 176 1.55 10.82 -4.69
CA ALA A 176 1.14 12.21 -4.89
C ALA A 176 -0.31 12.50 -4.46
N GLN A 177 -1.09 11.47 -4.09
CA GLN A 177 -2.48 11.61 -3.64
C GLN A 177 -3.33 12.48 -4.59
N GLY A 178 -3.12 12.35 -5.91
CA GLY A 178 -3.86 13.11 -6.92
C GLY A 178 -3.59 14.61 -6.96
N THR A 179 -2.52 15.09 -6.33
CA THR A 179 -2.19 16.55 -6.30
C THR A 179 -1.59 17.07 -7.60
N LEU A 180 -1.11 16.20 -8.49
CA LEU A 180 -0.40 16.58 -9.72
C LEU A 180 -1.19 16.30 -11.01
N GLY A 181 -2.30 15.57 -10.91
CA GLY A 181 -3.12 15.16 -12.04
C GLY A 181 -3.91 13.89 -11.75
N ILE A 182 -4.65 13.39 -12.73
CA ILE A 182 -5.44 12.17 -12.67
C ILE A 182 -4.86 11.14 -13.62
N ILE A 183 -4.48 9.97 -13.10
CA ILE A 183 -4.00 8.86 -13.92
C ILE A 183 -5.20 8.11 -14.47
N THR A 184 -5.23 7.89 -15.78
CA THR A 184 -6.34 7.26 -16.50
C THR A 184 -6.04 5.85 -17.00
N ASN A 185 -4.76 5.51 -17.15
CA ASN A 185 -4.31 4.16 -17.52
C ASN A 185 -2.90 3.93 -16.97
N ALA A 186 -2.57 2.69 -16.71
CA ALA A 186 -1.20 2.29 -16.44
C ALA A 186 -0.93 0.86 -16.91
N ALA A 187 0.31 0.60 -17.31
CA ALA A 187 0.83 -0.75 -17.45
C ALA A 187 1.41 -1.20 -16.12
N VAL A 188 0.94 -2.34 -15.61
CA VAL A 188 1.35 -2.92 -14.33
C VAL A 188 2.03 -4.27 -14.53
N THR A 189 3.03 -4.58 -13.70
CA THR A 189 3.72 -5.86 -13.77
C THR A 189 2.87 -6.98 -13.18
N LEU A 190 3.00 -8.16 -13.75
CA LEU A 190 2.42 -9.40 -13.23
C LEU A 190 3.53 -10.37 -12.85
N LYS A 191 3.24 -11.29 -11.97
CA LYS A 191 4.19 -12.32 -11.52
C LYS A 191 3.68 -13.70 -11.92
N THR A 192 4.57 -14.58 -12.31
CA THR A 192 4.21 -15.98 -12.61
C THR A 192 3.70 -16.66 -11.33
N ILE A 193 2.67 -17.45 -11.46
CA ILE A 193 2.18 -18.31 -10.38
C ILE A 193 3.16 -19.46 -10.21
N ALA A 194 3.77 -19.56 -9.03
CA ALA A 194 4.54 -20.72 -8.64
C ALA A 194 3.58 -21.75 -8.02
N PRO A 195 3.49 -22.99 -8.56
CA PRO A 195 2.51 -23.99 -8.13
C PRO A 195 2.77 -24.51 -6.72
N GLU A 196 4.03 -24.58 -6.31
CA GLU A 196 4.42 -25.04 -4.98
C GLU A 196 4.63 -23.85 -4.04
N ASN A 197 4.13 -23.97 -2.82
CA ASN A 197 4.30 -22.94 -1.79
C ASN A 197 4.30 -23.57 -0.40
N GLN A 198 5.01 -22.91 0.53
CA GLN A 198 5.04 -23.31 1.93
C GLN A 198 5.11 -22.08 2.83
N VAL A 199 4.25 -22.06 3.84
CA VAL A 199 4.27 -21.05 4.89
C VAL A 199 5.02 -21.60 6.10
N PHE A 200 5.89 -20.76 6.65
CA PHE A 200 6.60 -21.02 7.90
C PHE A 200 6.36 -19.87 8.87
N PHE A 201 6.47 -20.21 10.15
CA PHE A 201 6.33 -19.29 11.28
C PHE A 201 7.57 -19.37 12.16
N PHE A 202 8.06 -18.20 12.59
CA PHE A 202 9.12 -18.10 13.57
C PHE A 202 8.64 -17.24 14.74
N SER A 203 8.61 -17.81 15.95
CA SER A 203 8.13 -17.14 17.16
C SER A 203 9.19 -16.24 17.77
N CYS A 204 8.80 -15.02 18.12
CA CYS A 204 9.66 -14.04 18.77
C CYS A 204 8.99 -13.51 20.05
N ASN A 205 9.78 -13.25 21.07
CA ASN A 205 9.31 -12.75 22.38
C ASN A 205 9.15 -11.24 22.43
N ASN A 206 9.74 -10.50 21.50
CA ASN A 206 9.65 -9.04 21.42
C ASN A 206 9.97 -8.52 20.01
N ILE A 207 9.71 -7.22 19.80
CA ILE A 207 9.89 -6.54 18.52
C ILE A 207 11.36 -6.51 18.06
N SER A 208 12.31 -6.32 18.98
CA SER A 208 13.75 -6.34 18.66
C SER A 208 14.21 -7.69 18.13
N ARG A 209 13.65 -8.78 18.65
CA ARG A 209 13.88 -10.12 18.14
C ARG A 209 13.26 -10.28 16.76
N ALA A 210 12.04 -9.79 16.56
CA ALA A 210 11.32 -9.90 15.28
C ALA A 210 12.07 -9.17 14.15
N THR A 211 12.55 -7.94 14.37
CA THR A 211 13.32 -7.20 13.35
C THR A 211 14.64 -7.85 13.00
N LYS A 212 15.37 -8.40 13.99
CA LYS A 212 16.60 -9.17 13.75
C LYS A 212 16.35 -10.42 12.92
N VAL A 213 15.29 -11.16 13.23
CA VAL A 213 14.89 -12.37 12.51
C VAL A 213 14.47 -12.02 11.08
N LEU A 214 13.68 -10.96 10.87
CA LEU A 214 13.32 -10.48 9.53
C LEU A 214 14.58 -10.18 8.69
N LYS A 215 15.55 -9.44 9.24
CA LYS A 215 16.81 -9.13 8.54
C LYS A 215 17.57 -10.39 8.14
N ALA A 216 17.67 -11.35 9.04
CA ALA A 216 18.40 -12.57 8.79
C ALA A 216 17.75 -13.43 7.68
N PHE A 217 16.42 -13.56 7.69
CA PHE A 217 15.72 -14.35 6.69
C PHE A 217 15.69 -13.65 5.33
N ILE A 218 15.47 -12.34 5.26
CA ILE A 218 15.42 -11.64 3.97
C ILE A 218 16.80 -11.63 3.27
N ALA A 219 17.89 -11.66 4.03
CA ALA A 219 19.24 -11.74 3.49
C ALA A 219 19.55 -13.05 2.75
N THR A 220 18.74 -14.09 2.94
CA THR A 220 18.87 -15.36 2.17
C THR A 220 18.24 -15.28 0.79
N GLU A 221 17.42 -14.27 0.51
CA GLU A 221 16.61 -14.12 -0.71
C GLU A 221 15.63 -15.27 -1.00
N GLU A 222 15.50 -16.21 -0.07
CA GLU A 222 14.59 -17.36 -0.18
C GLU A 222 13.11 -17.02 0.03
N PRO A 223 12.73 -16.11 0.95
CA PRO A 223 11.35 -15.71 1.13
C PRO A 223 10.81 -14.96 -0.09
N HIS A 224 9.58 -15.28 -0.50
CA HIS A 224 8.84 -14.50 -1.50
C HIS A 224 7.97 -13.43 -0.83
N GLU A 225 7.33 -13.81 0.27
CA GLU A 225 6.63 -12.91 1.17
C GLU A 225 7.20 -13.12 2.59
N ILE A 226 7.53 -12.01 3.27
CA ILE A 226 8.01 -12.06 4.66
C ILE A 226 7.59 -10.81 5.40
N PHE A 227 7.00 -10.99 6.57
CA PHE A 227 6.58 -9.91 7.46
C PHE A 227 6.49 -10.40 8.91
N ALA A 228 6.47 -9.50 9.85
CA ALA A 228 6.24 -9.82 11.26
C ALA A 228 5.00 -9.11 11.77
N VAL A 229 4.24 -9.81 12.59
CA VAL A 229 3.03 -9.30 13.23
C VAL A 229 3.06 -9.59 14.72
N ASN A 230 2.55 -8.66 15.53
CA ASN A 230 2.37 -8.94 16.95
C ASN A 230 1.11 -9.79 17.17
N LYS A 231 0.90 -10.24 18.42
CA LYS A 231 -0.20 -11.12 18.78
C LYS A 231 -1.57 -10.56 18.39
N THR A 232 -1.81 -9.26 18.63
CA THR A 232 -3.07 -8.59 18.32
C THR A 232 -3.36 -8.61 16.82
N TYR A 233 -2.42 -8.13 16.02
CA TYR A 233 -2.55 -8.12 14.56
C TYR A 233 -2.67 -9.54 13.97
N CYS A 234 -1.87 -10.48 14.50
CA CYS A 234 -1.91 -11.88 14.08
C CYS A 234 -3.28 -12.54 14.32
N SER A 235 -3.90 -12.21 15.44
CA SER A 235 -5.25 -12.72 15.77
C SER A 235 -6.29 -12.27 14.75
N GLU A 236 -6.23 -11.03 14.32
CA GLU A 236 -7.16 -10.48 13.32
C GLU A 236 -6.90 -11.04 11.93
N LEU A 237 -5.63 -11.05 11.51
CA LEU A 237 -5.20 -11.64 10.24
C LEU A 237 -5.67 -13.10 10.09
N LEU A 238 -5.75 -13.85 11.19
CA LEU A 238 -6.18 -15.23 11.20
C LEU A 238 -7.68 -15.45 11.49
N GLY A 239 -8.45 -14.35 11.63
CA GLY A 239 -9.91 -14.38 11.81
C GLY A 239 -10.34 -14.81 13.21
N GLN A 240 -9.77 -14.22 14.26
CA GLN A 240 -10.19 -14.30 15.67
C GLN A 240 -10.53 -15.71 16.23
N GLY A 241 -9.93 -16.76 15.68
CA GLY A 241 -10.10 -18.13 16.19
C GLY A 241 -9.42 -18.36 17.55
N ASP A 242 -8.99 -19.61 17.83
CA ASP A 242 -8.22 -19.94 19.02
C ASP A 242 -6.81 -19.31 18.96
N THR A 243 -6.73 -18.04 19.38
CA THR A 243 -5.52 -17.20 19.32
C THR A 243 -4.84 -17.04 20.69
N LYS A 244 -5.32 -17.75 21.73
CA LYS A 244 -4.82 -17.61 23.10
C LYS A 244 -3.31 -17.90 23.21
N ASN A 245 -2.84 -18.90 22.46
CA ASN A 245 -1.46 -19.38 22.48
C ASN A 245 -0.57 -18.79 21.39
N LEU A 246 -0.95 -17.65 20.79
CA LEU A 246 -0.09 -16.96 19.84
C LEU A 246 1.12 -16.35 20.56
N PRO A 247 2.33 -16.41 19.96
CA PRO A 247 3.51 -15.73 20.51
C PRO A 247 3.35 -14.23 20.49
N PRO A 248 4.10 -13.48 21.32
CA PRO A 248 4.06 -12.01 21.32
C PRO A 248 4.32 -11.40 19.92
N TRP A 249 5.21 -12.00 19.15
CA TRP A 249 5.49 -11.67 17.75
C TRP A 249 5.66 -12.94 16.92
N THR A 250 5.14 -12.92 15.72
CA THR A 250 5.29 -13.99 14.72
C THR A 250 5.92 -13.43 13.46
N VAL A 251 7.03 -13.97 13.03
CA VAL A 251 7.56 -13.76 11.66
C VAL A 251 6.93 -14.81 10.76
N VAL A 252 6.22 -14.33 9.74
CA VAL A 252 5.59 -15.16 8.70
C VAL A 252 6.52 -15.17 7.49
N ILE A 253 6.83 -16.35 6.98
CA ILE A 253 7.73 -16.55 5.83
C ILE A 253 6.99 -17.44 4.84
N VAL A 254 6.86 -16.96 3.60
CA VAL A 254 6.29 -17.74 2.50
C VAL A 254 7.37 -17.99 1.46
N THR A 255 7.61 -19.26 1.16
CA THR A 255 8.44 -19.67 0.02
C THR A 255 7.56 -20.16 -1.11
N ARG A 256 7.99 -19.89 -2.33
CA ARG A 256 7.32 -20.34 -3.55
C ARG A 256 8.34 -21.00 -4.46
N GLY A 257 7.90 -21.95 -5.26
CA GLY A 257 8.76 -22.68 -6.19
C GLY A 257 7.96 -23.36 -7.29
N PHE A 258 8.64 -23.80 -8.32
CA PHE A 258 8.03 -24.51 -9.45
C PHE A 258 8.03 -26.03 -9.21
N GLU A 259 8.88 -26.51 -8.32
CA GLU A 259 9.01 -27.93 -7.98
C GLU A 259 9.09 -28.15 -6.47
N LYS A 260 8.61 -29.31 -6.00
CA LYS A 260 8.69 -29.72 -4.58
C LYS A 260 10.13 -29.77 -4.07
N ALA A 261 11.08 -30.14 -4.93
CA ALA A 261 12.50 -30.18 -4.58
C ALA A 261 13.04 -28.78 -4.23
N GLU A 262 12.60 -27.75 -4.95
CA GLU A 262 12.95 -26.35 -4.65
C GLU A 262 12.44 -25.93 -3.26
N ILE A 263 11.19 -26.25 -2.93
CA ILE A 263 10.64 -25.98 -1.60
C ILE A 263 11.38 -26.73 -0.50
N ALA A 264 11.75 -27.99 -0.76
CA ALA A 264 12.52 -28.81 0.20
C ALA A 264 13.92 -28.21 0.46
N TYR A 265 14.59 -27.73 -0.58
CA TYR A 265 15.88 -27.04 -0.48
C TYR A 265 15.76 -25.76 0.35
N LYS A 266 14.85 -24.85 -0.03
CA LYS A 266 14.58 -23.61 0.71
C LYS A 266 14.27 -23.88 2.18
N LYS A 267 13.42 -24.88 2.47
CA LYS A 267 13.10 -25.30 3.83
C LYS A 267 14.33 -25.72 4.62
N LYS A 268 15.26 -26.47 4.00
CA LYS A 268 16.50 -26.92 4.64
C LYS A 268 17.35 -25.73 5.09
N ASP A 269 17.56 -24.78 4.20
CA ASP A 269 18.40 -23.59 4.45
C ASP A 269 17.76 -22.66 5.49
N LEU A 270 16.47 -22.37 5.35
CA LEU A 270 15.72 -21.58 6.34
C LEU A 270 15.69 -22.26 7.72
N THR A 271 15.60 -23.61 7.77
CA THR A 271 15.66 -24.35 9.04
C THR A 271 17.03 -24.28 9.68
N ALA A 272 18.11 -24.34 8.90
CA ALA A 272 19.47 -24.19 9.40
C ALA A 272 19.68 -22.79 9.98
N LEU A 273 19.22 -21.75 9.29
CA LEU A 273 19.26 -20.37 9.78
C LEU A 273 18.41 -20.18 11.05
N ALA A 274 17.23 -20.78 11.12
CA ALA A 274 16.37 -20.71 12.31
C ALA A 274 17.09 -21.24 13.56
N LYS A 275 17.82 -22.36 13.42
CA LYS A 275 18.64 -22.92 14.49
C LYS A 275 19.78 -21.99 14.91
N GLN A 276 20.49 -21.37 13.96
CA GLN A 276 21.54 -20.36 14.24
C GLN A 276 20.96 -19.17 15.00
N LEU A 277 19.73 -18.79 14.67
CA LEU A 277 18.98 -17.75 15.36
C LEU A 277 18.39 -18.24 16.71
N LYS A 278 18.73 -19.43 17.20
CA LYS A 278 18.23 -20.03 18.46
C LYS A 278 16.69 -20.06 18.51
N GLY A 279 16.07 -20.54 17.44
CA GLY A 279 14.62 -20.72 17.32
C GLY A 279 14.27 -21.88 16.40
N GLU A 280 12.98 -22.06 16.18
CA GLU A 280 12.43 -23.11 15.33
C GLU A 280 11.63 -22.51 14.17
N LEU A 281 11.78 -23.09 13.00
CA LEU A 281 10.96 -22.81 11.83
C LEU A 281 9.78 -23.76 11.81
N ALA A 282 8.62 -23.30 12.27
CA ALA A 282 7.41 -24.11 12.40
C ALA A 282 6.50 -23.97 11.19
N THR A 283 5.73 -25.01 10.87
CA THR A 283 4.64 -24.99 9.87
C THR A 283 3.27 -24.81 10.52
N ARG A 284 3.23 -24.84 11.86
CA ARG A 284 2.03 -24.61 12.67
C ARG A 284 2.23 -23.36 13.51
N LEU A 285 1.15 -22.68 13.83
CA LEU A 285 1.18 -21.47 14.66
C LEU A 285 0.24 -21.64 15.86
N GLY A 286 0.80 -21.91 17.03
CA GLY A 286 0.04 -22.19 18.24
C GLY A 286 -1.01 -23.28 18.02
N SER A 287 -2.23 -23.01 18.48
CA SER A 287 -3.43 -23.87 18.30
C SER A 287 -4.25 -23.52 17.05
N VAL A 288 -3.82 -22.54 16.24
CA VAL A 288 -4.59 -22.08 15.08
C VAL A 288 -4.61 -23.15 13.99
N LYS A 289 -5.79 -23.66 13.69
CA LYS A 289 -5.98 -24.63 12.60
C LYS A 289 -5.75 -23.96 11.25
N ASN A 290 -4.98 -24.65 10.39
CA ASN A 290 -4.73 -24.21 9.00
C ASN A 290 -4.15 -22.79 8.87
N ALA A 291 -3.36 -22.31 9.83
CA ALA A 291 -2.78 -20.97 9.81
C ALA A 291 -2.06 -20.64 8.50
N GLY A 292 -1.26 -21.58 7.96
CA GLY A 292 -0.58 -21.40 6.67
C GLY A 292 -1.56 -21.18 5.50
N ALA A 293 -2.63 -21.98 5.44
CA ALA A 293 -3.64 -21.81 4.39
C ALA A 293 -4.39 -20.48 4.50
N LYS A 294 -4.69 -20.01 5.71
CA LYS A 294 -5.30 -18.69 5.95
C LYS A 294 -4.38 -17.56 5.46
N ILE A 295 -3.08 -17.63 5.78
CA ILE A 295 -2.09 -16.64 5.28
C ILE A 295 -2.04 -16.64 3.75
N LEU A 296 -1.97 -17.83 3.11
CA LEU A 296 -1.96 -17.90 1.64
C LEU A 296 -3.25 -17.38 1.01
N SER A 297 -4.38 -17.66 1.65
CA SER A 297 -5.68 -17.11 1.22
C SER A 297 -5.68 -15.58 1.28
N GLU A 298 -5.23 -15.01 2.38
CA GLU A 298 -5.18 -13.54 2.54
C GLU A 298 -4.20 -12.89 1.56
N ILE A 299 -3.03 -13.51 1.30
CA ILE A 299 -2.08 -13.01 0.28
C ILE A 299 -2.67 -13.07 -1.13
N SER A 300 -3.44 -14.11 -1.46
CA SER A 300 -3.99 -14.29 -2.81
C SER A 300 -5.30 -13.53 -3.02
N ASN A 301 -6.07 -13.35 -1.96
CA ASN A 301 -7.42 -12.80 -2.00
C ASN A 301 -7.69 -12.00 -0.72
N PRO A 302 -7.05 -10.82 -0.59
CA PRO A 302 -7.08 -10.06 0.64
C PRO A 302 -8.50 -9.58 0.99
N THR A 303 -8.81 -9.65 2.28
CA THR A 303 -10.13 -9.33 2.81
C THR A 303 -10.23 -7.89 3.31
N GLY A 304 -9.09 -7.22 3.56
CA GLY A 304 -9.07 -5.91 4.19
C GLY A 304 -9.58 -5.95 5.64
N PHE A 305 -9.24 -7.01 6.36
CA PHE A 305 -9.78 -7.37 7.68
C PHE A 305 -9.75 -6.24 8.72
N SER A 306 -8.76 -5.36 8.68
CA SER A 306 -8.66 -4.23 9.62
C SER A 306 -9.59 -3.06 9.28
N LEU A 307 -10.15 -3.01 8.07
CA LEU A 307 -11.12 -1.99 7.66
C LEU A 307 -12.56 -2.31 8.14
N HIS A 308 -12.78 -3.54 8.59
CA HIS A 308 -14.09 -4.04 9.00
C HIS A 308 -14.08 -4.39 10.49
N SER A 309 -14.41 -3.45 11.37
CA SER A 309 -14.71 -3.78 12.77
C SER A 309 -16.18 -4.20 12.91
N GLU A 310 -16.43 -5.46 13.19
CA GLU A 310 -17.77 -6.00 13.43
C GLU A 310 -18.40 -5.41 14.71
N ASP A 311 -17.60 -4.94 15.64
CA ASP A 311 -18.01 -4.42 16.96
C ASP A 311 -18.21 -2.90 17.02
N GLY A 312 -18.08 -2.20 15.87
CA GLY A 312 -18.20 -0.75 15.82
C GLY A 312 -16.98 0.00 16.41
N SER A 313 -15.86 -0.68 16.67
CA SER A 313 -14.63 -0.02 17.07
C SER A 313 -14.00 0.72 15.87
N GLY A 314 -13.31 1.82 16.15
CA GLY A 314 -12.53 2.55 15.16
C GLY A 314 -11.08 2.05 15.13
N TRP A 315 -10.45 2.20 13.96
CA TRP A 315 -9.08 1.81 13.70
C TRP A 315 -8.32 2.94 12.99
N ALA A 316 -7.14 3.29 13.50
CA ALA A 316 -6.31 4.36 12.97
C ALA A 316 -4.85 3.89 12.85
N PRO A 317 -4.41 3.44 11.66
CA PRO A 317 -3.05 2.99 11.43
C PRO A 317 -2.07 4.17 11.40
N VAL A 318 -0.89 3.96 11.98
CA VAL A 318 0.23 4.89 11.91
C VAL A 318 1.27 4.32 10.93
N VAL A 319 1.14 4.69 9.67
CA VAL A 319 1.97 4.16 8.58
C VAL A 319 3.30 4.89 8.52
N THR A 320 4.39 4.15 8.68
CA THR A 320 5.75 4.71 8.71
C THR A 320 6.77 3.84 7.98
N ILE A 321 7.90 4.47 7.60
CA ILE A 321 9.14 3.77 7.23
C ILE A 321 10.19 4.12 8.27
N ALA A 322 10.81 3.10 8.84
CA ALA A 322 11.73 3.24 9.96
C ALA A 322 12.87 2.22 9.89
N THR A 323 14.02 2.57 10.45
CA THR A 323 15.11 1.64 10.71
C THR A 323 14.81 0.79 11.94
N ASP A 324 15.53 -0.30 12.14
CA ASP A 324 15.41 -1.17 13.32
C ASP A 324 15.50 -0.38 14.63
N SER A 325 16.50 0.50 14.77
CA SER A 325 16.67 1.31 15.97
C SER A 325 15.54 2.32 16.21
N GLN A 326 14.95 2.85 15.15
CA GLN A 326 13.78 3.74 15.24
C GLN A 326 12.52 2.97 15.66
N ILE A 327 12.30 1.76 15.12
CA ILE A 327 11.19 0.89 15.53
C ILE A 327 11.24 0.57 17.02
N GLN A 328 12.42 0.23 17.53
CA GLN A 328 12.59 -0.09 18.96
C GLN A 328 12.24 1.10 19.87
N LYS A 329 12.62 2.32 19.46
CA LYS A 329 12.25 3.56 20.19
C LYS A 329 10.76 3.88 20.06
N ALA A 330 10.18 3.61 18.88
CA ALA A 330 8.79 3.90 18.55
C ALA A 330 7.80 2.96 19.27
N ALA A 331 8.17 1.71 19.47
CA ALA A 331 7.27 0.68 20.01
C ALA A 331 6.65 1.04 21.37
N GLY A 332 7.40 1.75 22.22
CA GLY A 332 6.92 2.20 23.52
C GLY A 332 5.93 3.38 23.48
N LEU A 333 5.66 3.95 22.31
CA LEU A 333 4.72 5.07 22.16
C LEU A 333 3.27 4.62 22.01
N PHE A 334 3.05 3.34 21.71
CA PHE A 334 1.73 2.78 21.41
C PHE A 334 1.16 2.01 22.61
N PRO A 335 -0.17 1.94 22.74
CA PRO A 335 -0.85 1.08 23.70
C PRO A 335 -0.43 -0.40 23.55
N LYS A 336 -0.51 -1.16 24.64
CA LYS A 336 -0.09 -2.57 24.65
C LYS A 336 -0.97 -3.48 23.78
N ASP A 337 -2.21 -3.09 23.56
CA ASP A 337 -3.21 -3.77 22.75
C ASP A 337 -3.20 -3.35 21.27
N SER A 338 -2.35 -2.38 20.89
CA SER A 338 -2.16 -1.99 19.48
C SER A 338 -1.76 -3.19 18.64
N GLY A 339 -2.42 -3.38 17.49
CA GLY A 339 -1.94 -4.24 16.43
C GLY A 339 -0.66 -3.64 15.82
N SER A 340 0.25 -4.48 15.34
CA SER A 340 1.48 -4.00 14.71
C SER A 340 1.96 -4.94 13.62
N LEU A 341 2.29 -4.35 12.48
CA LEU A 341 2.87 -5.02 11.33
C LEU A 341 4.26 -4.45 11.02
N ILE A 342 5.22 -5.31 10.69
CA ILE A 342 6.56 -4.94 10.21
C ILE A 342 6.86 -5.73 8.95
N MET A 343 7.24 -5.04 7.87
CA MET A 343 7.70 -5.67 6.64
C MET A 343 9.07 -5.11 6.24
N PRO A 344 10.06 -5.95 5.94
CA PRO A 344 11.37 -5.47 5.48
C PRO A 344 11.26 -4.84 4.10
N LEU A 345 11.95 -3.71 3.91
CA LEU A 345 12.14 -3.02 2.65
C LEU A 345 13.63 -2.95 2.33
N GLN A 346 13.98 -2.79 1.05
CA GLN A 346 15.38 -2.64 0.62
C GLN A 346 16.31 -3.72 1.23
N ALA A 347 15.95 -4.96 1.09
CA ALA A 347 16.67 -6.11 1.67
C ALA A 347 16.92 -5.98 3.20
N GLY A 348 16.00 -5.33 3.93
CA GLY A 348 16.08 -5.14 5.38
C GLY A 348 16.89 -3.91 5.82
N GLY A 349 17.25 -3.00 4.91
CA GLY A 349 17.87 -1.72 5.25
C GLY A 349 16.93 -0.82 6.04
N CYS A 350 15.64 -0.87 5.74
CA CYS A 350 14.56 -0.24 6.48
C CYS A 350 13.32 -1.15 6.49
N PHE A 351 12.30 -0.72 7.21
CA PHE A 351 11.06 -1.46 7.38
C PHE A 351 9.86 -0.55 7.16
N TYR A 352 8.83 -1.07 6.51
CA TYR A 352 7.47 -0.61 6.70
C TYR A 352 7.05 -1.02 8.11
N TYR A 353 6.64 -0.06 8.92
CA TYR A 353 6.19 -0.28 10.30
C TYR A 353 4.85 0.39 10.50
N GLN A 354 3.85 -0.40 10.82
CA GLN A 354 2.47 0.04 10.98
C GLN A 354 1.91 -0.48 12.30
N PRO A 355 2.08 0.25 13.40
CA PRO A 355 1.25 0.12 14.57
C PRO A 355 -0.08 0.82 14.38
N ASP A 356 -1.10 0.45 15.15
CA ASP A 356 -2.41 1.06 15.10
C ASP A 356 -2.87 1.64 16.46
N LEU A 357 -3.87 2.50 16.39
CA LEU A 357 -4.64 2.97 17.53
C LEU A 357 -6.08 2.49 17.35
N ARG A 358 -6.58 1.83 18.39
CA ARG A 358 -7.96 1.35 18.46
C ARG A 358 -8.77 2.23 19.38
N TYR A 359 -10.04 2.43 19.04
CA TYR A 359 -10.91 3.30 19.82
C TYR A 359 -12.38 2.92 19.67
N SER A 360 -13.15 3.17 20.71
CA SER A 360 -14.60 3.05 20.67
C SER A 360 -15.23 4.26 19.95
N LEU A 361 -16.38 4.07 19.34
CA LEU A 361 -17.14 5.17 18.74
C LEU A 361 -17.38 6.27 19.76
N GLY A 362 -17.14 7.52 19.35
CA GLY A 362 -17.26 8.70 20.22
C GLY A 362 -15.93 9.15 20.85
N GLU A 363 -14.87 8.34 20.78
CA GLU A 363 -13.54 8.71 21.27
C GLU A 363 -12.62 9.33 20.21
N GLU A 364 -13.08 9.51 18.98
CA GLU A 364 -12.29 9.93 17.82
C GLU A 364 -11.47 11.20 18.10
N LYS A 365 -12.07 12.21 18.75
CA LYS A 365 -11.37 13.48 19.06
C LYS A 365 -10.20 13.26 20.00
N LYS A 366 -10.36 12.43 21.04
CA LYS A 366 -9.31 12.08 22.01
C LYS A 366 -8.19 11.31 21.31
N VAL A 367 -8.56 10.31 20.49
CA VAL A 367 -7.58 9.46 19.81
C VAL A 367 -6.86 10.22 18.70
N ARG A 368 -7.51 11.13 17.98
CA ARG A 368 -6.84 12.06 17.05
C ARG A 368 -5.74 12.89 17.74
N LYS A 369 -6.00 13.40 18.94
CA LYS A 369 -4.97 14.12 19.73
C LYS A 369 -3.79 13.20 20.09
N THR A 370 -4.07 11.98 20.52
CA THR A 370 -3.06 10.96 20.79
C THR A 370 -2.27 10.62 19.53
N TYR A 371 -2.94 10.39 18.39
CA TYR A 371 -2.34 10.14 17.09
C TYR A 371 -1.34 11.24 16.71
N LEU A 372 -1.74 12.51 16.78
CA LEU A 372 -0.88 13.66 16.47
C LEU A 372 0.33 13.76 17.41
N THR A 373 0.13 13.47 18.70
CA THR A 373 1.22 13.44 19.69
C THR A 373 2.24 12.34 19.37
N ILE A 374 1.77 11.17 18.97
CA ILE A 374 2.64 10.05 18.54
C ILE A 374 3.37 10.43 17.24
N CYS A 375 2.68 10.96 16.23
CA CYS A 375 3.31 11.41 15.00
C CYS A 375 4.45 12.40 15.25
N GLU A 376 4.26 13.37 16.12
CA GLU A 376 5.29 14.36 16.49
C GLU A 376 6.53 13.69 17.14
N LYS A 377 6.31 12.73 18.05
CA LYS A 377 7.40 11.98 18.68
C LYS A 377 8.15 11.11 17.66
N LEU A 378 7.45 10.49 16.72
CA LEU A 378 8.04 9.68 15.65
C LEU A 378 8.89 10.53 14.70
N LEU A 379 8.39 11.71 14.30
CA LEU A 379 9.13 12.67 13.47
C LEU A 379 10.41 13.12 14.17
N LYS A 380 10.36 13.45 15.46
CA LYS A 380 11.56 13.79 16.26
C LYS A 380 12.56 12.63 16.38
N ALA A 381 12.08 11.39 16.32
CA ALA A 381 12.93 10.19 16.26
C ALA A 381 13.49 9.90 14.86
N GLY A 382 13.19 10.73 13.86
CA GLY A 382 13.65 10.59 12.47
C GLY A 382 12.88 9.55 11.65
N VAL A 383 11.69 9.15 12.13
CA VAL A 383 10.82 8.21 11.40
C VAL A 383 10.15 8.94 10.22
N THR A 384 10.04 8.29 9.08
CA THR A 384 9.45 8.85 7.86
C THR A 384 7.99 8.42 7.72
N PHE A 385 7.13 9.36 7.36
CA PHE A 385 5.75 9.11 6.97
C PHE A 385 5.67 9.10 5.44
N PRO A 386 5.59 7.94 4.78
CA PRO A 386 5.59 7.85 3.31
C PRO A 386 4.31 8.40 2.70
N ARG A 387 3.21 8.40 3.47
CA ARG A 387 1.89 8.90 3.06
C ARG A 387 1.27 9.72 4.19
N PRO A 388 1.62 11.02 4.28
CA PRO A 388 0.97 11.89 5.25
C PRO A 388 -0.53 11.96 5.00
N SER A 389 -1.32 11.73 6.04
CA SER A 389 -2.77 11.94 6.01
C SER A 389 -3.11 13.44 6.12
N ALA A 390 -4.34 13.82 5.82
CA ALA A 390 -4.80 15.20 6.04
C ALA A 390 -4.59 15.65 7.50
N LEU A 391 -4.66 14.70 8.43
CA LEU A 391 -4.53 14.96 9.86
C LEU A 391 -3.10 15.35 10.28
N ASN A 392 -2.06 14.67 9.78
CA ASN A 392 -0.67 14.88 10.20
C ASN A 392 0.22 15.60 9.17
N ALA A 393 -0.29 15.91 7.98
CA ALA A 393 0.49 16.55 6.91
C ALA A 393 1.22 17.82 7.37
N LYS A 394 0.60 18.68 8.19
CA LYS A 394 1.24 19.89 8.71
C LYS A 394 2.50 19.59 9.53
N GLN A 395 2.47 18.54 10.37
CA GLN A 395 3.62 18.14 11.17
C GLN A 395 4.76 17.61 10.29
N VAL A 396 4.42 16.76 9.30
CA VAL A 396 5.40 16.20 8.36
C VAL A 396 6.06 17.31 7.53
N VAL A 397 5.29 18.28 7.04
CA VAL A 397 5.79 19.48 6.33
C VAL A 397 6.75 20.30 7.20
N ALA A 398 6.40 20.52 8.46
CA ALA A 398 7.23 21.31 9.39
C ALA A 398 8.60 20.65 9.65
N HIS A 399 8.67 19.32 9.64
CA HIS A 399 9.92 18.58 9.80
C HIS A 399 10.78 18.48 8.52
N ASN A 400 10.20 18.76 7.33
CA ASN A 400 10.88 18.62 6.04
C ASN A 400 10.68 19.84 5.14
N PRO A 401 10.98 21.07 5.57
CA PRO A 401 10.55 22.29 4.89
C PRO A 401 11.17 22.46 3.49
N SER A 402 12.42 22.07 3.30
CA SER A 402 13.12 22.17 2.00
C SER A 402 12.54 21.22 0.96
N TYR A 403 12.23 20.00 1.34
CA TYR A 403 11.57 19.01 0.47
C TYR A 403 10.18 19.49 0.03
N PHE A 404 9.38 19.98 0.96
CA PHE A 404 8.05 20.49 0.64
C PHE A 404 8.08 21.81 -0.12
N LYS A 405 9.14 22.62 0.00
CA LYS A 405 9.36 23.78 -0.87
C LYS A 405 9.53 23.35 -2.32
N LEU A 406 10.32 22.31 -2.58
CA LEU A 406 10.48 21.72 -3.92
C LEU A 406 9.14 21.19 -4.45
N LEU A 407 8.42 20.39 -3.66
CA LEU A 407 7.12 19.85 -4.09
C LEU A 407 6.11 20.94 -4.43
N ARG A 408 6.04 22.03 -3.65
CA ARG A 408 5.17 23.18 -3.95
C ARG A 408 5.57 23.88 -5.25
N SER A 409 6.86 23.96 -5.56
CA SER A 409 7.32 24.54 -6.83
C SER A 409 6.89 23.65 -8.01
N ILE A 410 6.99 22.32 -7.88
CA ILE A 410 6.49 21.37 -8.89
C ILE A 410 4.96 21.51 -9.03
N LYS A 411 4.23 21.47 -7.91
CA LYS A 411 2.77 21.63 -7.87
C LYS A 411 2.34 22.91 -8.58
N LYS A 412 2.97 24.05 -8.26
CA LYS A 412 2.68 25.35 -8.90
C LYS A 412 2.93 25.34 -10.40
N GLY A 413 3.96 24.59 -10.86
CA GLY A 413 4.26 24.44 -12.29
C GLY A 413 3.22 23.64 -13.07
N VAL A 414 2.65 22.59 -12.45
CA VAL A 414 1.69 21.69 -13.12
C VAL A 414 0.23 22.01 -12.82
N ASP A 415 -0.05 22.72 -11.73
CA ASP A 415 -1.40 23.10 -11.27
C ASP A 415 -1.40 24.54 -10.68
N PRO A 416 -1.22 25.55 -11.52
CA PRO A 416 -1.09 26.96 -11.06
C PRO A 416 -2.34 27.48 -10.35
N ASN A 417 -3.53 26.94 -10.65
CA ASN A 417 -4.80 27.31 -10.02
C ASN A 417 -5.11 26.48 -8.76
N ASN A 418 -4.24 25.53 -8.42
CA ASN A 418 -4.35 24.67 -7.24
C ASN A 418 -5.72 23.97 -7.12
N ILE A 419 -6.21 23.41 -8.23
CA ILE A 419 -7.48 22.68 -8.27
C ILE A 419 -7.32 21.18 -7.92
N MET A 420 -6.15 20.60 -8.15
CA MET A 420 -5.92 19.18 -7.95
C MET A 420 -5.64 18.87 -6.48
N ASN A 421 -6.63 18.33 -5.77
CA ASN A 421 -6.59 17.88 -4.37
C ASN A 421 -5.84 18.85 -3.43
N PRO A 422 -6.27 20.14 -3.34
CA PRO A 422 -5.55 21.14 -2.58
C PRO A 422 -5.46 20.79 -1.10
N LYS A 423 -4.35 21.22 -0.46
CA LYS A 423 -3.96 20.95 0.94
C LYS A 423 -3.61 19.49 1.24
N LYS A 424 -3.77 18.54 0.30
CA LYS A 424 -3.17 17.22 0.44
C LYS A 424 -1.64 17.35 0.49
N LEU A 425 -0.99 16.48 1.23
CA LEU A 425 0.47 16.53 1.45
C LEU A 425 0.99 17.89 1.95
N GLY A 426 0.12 18.81 2.37
CA GLY A 426 0.50 20.17 2.71
C GLY A 426 0.84 21.08 1.49
N LEU A 427 0.32 20.70 0.31
CA LEU A 427 0.50 21.40 -0.96
C LEU A 427 -0.70 22.29 -1.31
#